data_e0b7223959bacabce762dc16e7ea3e76
#
_entry.id   e0b7223959bacabce762dc16e7ea3e76
#
_cell.length_a   1.000
_cell.length_b   1.000
_cell.length_c   1.000
_cell.angle_alpha   90.00
_cell.angle_beta   90.00
_cell.angle_gamma   90.00
#
_symmetry.space_group_name_H-M   'P 1'
#
loop_
_entity.id
_entity.type
_entity.pdbx_description
1 polymer ?
#
loop_
_entity_poly.entity_id
_entity_poly.type
_entity_poly.pdbx_seq_one_letter_code
_entity_poly.pdbx_strand_id
1 'polypeptide(L)'
;MDIEDWRRKIDDLDRQLVRLINERAQCAHEIGRLKHDSAMPIYEPDRERIIFQNIARANAGPLSDVQLRQVYERLVDVMRQIQREEMAPEVEND
;
A
#
# COMPACT_ATOMS: atom_id res chain seq x y z
N MET A 1 27.90 16.31 5.87
CA MET A 1 26.48 16.60 5.62
C MET A 1 25.84 17.09 6.91
N ASP A 2 25.17 18.22 6.84
CA ASP A 2 24.41 18.76 7.97
C ASP A 2 22.95 18.25 7.94
N ILE A 3 22.15 18.70 8.90
CA ILE A 3 20.74 18.31 9.00
C ILE A 3 19.96 18.71 7.74
N GLU A 4 20.24 19.90 7.17
CA GLU A 4 19.52 20.36 5.97
C GLU A 4 19.85 19.51 4.74
N ASP A 5 21.05 19.00 4.62
CA ASP A 5 21.43 18.07 3.54
C ASP A 5 20.63 16.76 3.65
N TRP A 6 20.51 16.22 4.86
CA TRP A 6 19.72 15.01 5.10
C TRP A 6 18.23 15.23 4.86
N ARG A 7 17.69 16.39 5.23
CA ARG A 7 16.31 16.74 4.98
C ARG A 7 15.99 16.84 3.48
N ARG A 8 16.89 17.46 2.71
CA ARG A 8 16.74 17.50 1.24
C ARG A 8 16.74 16.09 0.64
N LYS A 9 17.58 15.22 1.16
CA LYS A 9 17.59 13.80 0.73
C LYS A 9 16.27 13.10 1.07
N ILE A 10 15.75 13.34 2.26
CA ILE A 10 14.42 12.80 2.67
C ILE A 10 13.34 13.33 1.73
N ASP A 11 13.33 14.61 1.42
CA ASP A 11 12.35 15.21 0.53
C ASP A 11 12.38 14.56 -0.87
N ASP A 12 13.55 14.28 -1.40
CA ASP A 12 13.71 13.56 -2.68
C ASP A 12 13.17 12.13 -2.58
N LEU A 13 13.48 11.43 -1.49
CA LEU A 13 12.97 10.09 -1.24
C LEU A 13 11.44 10.07 -1.09
N ASP A 14 10.87 11.07 -0.42
CA ASP A 14 9.43 11.19 -0.25
C ASP A 14 8.71 11.34 -1.60
N ARG A 15 9.28 12.13 -2.51
CA ARG A 15 8.71 12.24 -3.86
C ARG A 15 8.69 10.88 -4.59
N GLN A 16 9.74 10.09 -4.45
CA GLN A 16 9.80 8.74 -5.01
C GLN A 16 8.81 7.80 -4.32
N LEU A 17 8.71 7.87 -2.99
CA LEU A 17 7.76 7.07 -2.22
C LEU A 17 6.31 7.39 -2.59
N VAL A 18 5.95 8.65 -2.72
CA VAL A 18 4.61 9.08 -3.14
C VAL A 18 4.26 8.49 -4.50
N ARG A 19 5.20 8.54 -5.45
CA ARG A 19 5.00 7.95 -6.78
C ARG A 19 4.76 6.44 -6.69
N LEU A 20 5.59 5.73 -5.93
CA LEU A 20 5.46 4.27 -5.78
C LEU A 20 4.19 3.86 -5.04
N ILE A 21 3.81 4.60 -4.00
CA ILE A 21 2.57 4.35 -3.28
C ILE A 21 1.37 4.55 -4.20
N ASN A 22 1.38 5.59 -5.05
CA ASN A 22 0.30 5.82 -6.01
C ASN A 22 0.26 4.75 -7.12
N GLU A 23 1.40 4.29 -7.59
CA GLU A 23 1.45 3.16 -8.53
C GLU A 23 0.85 1.90 -7.90
N ARG A 24 1.17 1.63 -6.65
CA ARG A 24 0.59 0.52 -5.89
C ARG A 24 -0.92 0.71 -5.69
N ALA A 25 -1.36 1.93 -5.41
CA ALA A 25 -2.77 2.25 -5.29
C ALA A 25 -3.54 2.01 -6.59
N GLN A 26 -2.93 2.31 -7.74
CA GLN A 26 -3.52 2.02 -9.03
C GLN A 26 -3.74 0.51 -9.21
N CYS A 27 -2.79 -0.31 -8.79
CA CYS A 27 -2.95 -1.76 -8.78
C CYS A 27 -4.12 -2.20 -7.88
N ALA A 28 -4.25 -1.57 -6.71
CA ALA A 28 -5.36 -1.87 -5.79
C ALA A 28 -6.72 -1.51 -6.40
N HIS A 29 -6.83 -0.39 -7.13
CA HIS A 29 -8.03 -0.04 -7.88
C HIS A 29 -8.39 -1.11 -8.90
N GLU A 30 -7.42 -1.54 -9.69
CA GLU A 30 -7.65 -2.56 -10.73
C GLU A 30 -8.07 -3.90 -10.11
N ILE A 31 -7.42 -4.31 -9.02
CA ILE A 31 -7.77 -5.53 -8.29
C ILE A 31 -9.20 -5.40 -7.72
N GLY A 32 -9.56 -4.24 -7.19
CA GLY A 32 -10.89 -3.98 -6.68
C GLY A 32 -11.97 -4.15 -7.75
N ARG A 33 -11.73 -3.65 -8.95
CA ARG A 33 -12.64 -3.83 -10.10
C ARG A 33 -12.79 -5.30 -10.47
N LEU A 34 -11.68 -6.04 -10.55
CA LEU A 34 -11.71 -7.46 -10.89
C LEU A 34 -12.44 -8.28 -9.83
N LYS A 35 -12.26 -7.96 -8.56
CA LYS A 35 -12.98 -8.60 -7.46
C LYS A 35 -14.48 -8.30 -7.49
N HIS A 36 -14.84 -7.06 -7.81
CA HIS A 36 -16.23 -6.66 -7.97
C HIS A 36 -16.92 -7.49 -9.06
N ASP A 37 -16.28 -7.62 -10.21
CA ASP A 37 -16.82 -8.34 -11.37
C ASP A 37 -16.91 -9.84 -11.13
N SER A 38 -16.05 -10.40 -10.30
CA SER A 38 -16.00 -11.84 -9.99
C SER A 38 -16.57 -12.20 -8.61
N ALA A 39 -17.09 -11.24 -7.86
CA ALA A 39 -17.60 -11.39 -6.50
C ALA A 39 -16.58 -11.99 -5.52
N MET A 40 -15.30 -11.70 -5.71
CA MET A 40 -14.25 -12.14 -4.81
C MET A 40 -14.19 -11.29 -3.54
N PRO A 41 -13.78 -11.87 -2.39
CA PRO A 41 -13.66 -11.11 -1.15
C PRO A 41 -12.52 -10.08 -1.22
N ILE A 42 -12.73 -8.92 -0.59
CA ILE A 42 -11.70 -7.88 -0.48
C ILE A 42 -10.59 -8.32 0.47
N TYR A 43 -10.97 -8.86 1.64
CA TYR A 43 -10.02 -9.32 2.62
C TYR A 43 -9.51 -10.71 2.28
N GLU A 44 -8.21 -10.80 2.03
CA GLU A 44 -7.51 -12.04 1.70
C GLU A 44 -6.35 -12.24 2.70
N PRO A 45 -6.60 -12.90 3.84
CA PRO A 45 -5.57 -13.05 4.88
C PRO A 45 -4.34 -13.81 4.39
N ASP A 46 -4.48 -14.78 3.51
CA ASP A 46 -3.35 -15.51 2.94
C ASP A 46 -2.48 -14.61 2.06
N ARG A 47 -3.10 -13.73 1.28
CA ARG A 47 -2.37 -12.76 0.45
C ARG A 47 -1.63 -11.75 1.32
N GLU A 48 -2.25 -11.24 2.37
CA GLU A 48 -1.62 -10.28 3.30
C GLU A 48 -0.42 -10.92 3.99
N ARG A 49 -0.52 -12.18 4.39
CA ARG A 49 0.61 -12.92 4.95
C ARG A 49 1.80 -13.00 3.96
N ILE A 50 1.52 -13.27 2.69
CA ILE A 50 2.55 -13.29 1.64
C ILE A 50 3.22 -11.93 1.49
N ILE A 51 2.46 -10.85 1.50
CA ILE A 51 3.00 -9.48 1.44
C ILE A 51 3.99 -9.24 2.58
N PHE A 52 3.61 -9.59 3.81
CA PHE A 52 4.49 -9.40 4.97
C PHE A 52 5.74 -10.29 4.91
N GLN A 53 5.64 -11.50 4.38
CA GLN A 53 6.80 -12.35 4.14
C GLN A 53 7.74 -11.74 3.09
N ASN A 54 7.17 -11.20 2.01
CA ASN A 54 7.95 -10.59 0.93
C ASN A 54 8.70 -9.35 1.40
N ILE A 55 8.08 -8.48 2.18
CA ILE A 55 8.76 -7.28 2.69
C ILE A 55 9.85 -7.63 3.70
N ALA A 56 9.65 -8.65 4.53
CA ALA A 56 10.68 -9.12 5.45
C ALA A 56 11.90 -9.62 4.68
N ARG A 57 11.70 -10.38 3.61
CA ARG A 57 12.81 -10.86 2.75
C ARG A 57 13.53 -9.73 2.03
N ALA A 58 12.81 -8.71 1.62
CA ALA A 58 13.38 -7.56 0.90
C ALA A 58 14.08 -6.58 1.83
N ASN A 59 13.82 -6.64 3.12
CA ASN A 59 14.31 -5.67 4.09
C ASN A 59 15.80 -5.83 4.34
N ALA A 60 16.58 -4.87 3.89
CA ALA A 60 18.03 -4.80 4.13
C ALA A 60 18.41 -3.86 5.29
N GLY A 61 17.44 -3.34 6.02
CA GLY A 61 17.67 -2.36 7.07
C GLY A 61 17.92 -0.95 6.50
N PRO A 62 18.09 0.05 7.36
CA PRO A 62 18.22 0.01 8.83
C PRO A 62 16.93 -0.20 9.61
N LEU A 63 15.74 -0.18 8.98
CA LEU A 63 14.51 -0.53 9.69
C LEU A 63 14.54 -1.99 10.14
N SER A 64 14.09 -2.26 11.35
CA SER A 64 13.80 -3.64 11.77
C SER A 64 12.60 -4.19 11.01
N ASP A 65 12.45 -5.50 10.95
CA ASP A 65 11.27 -6.13 10.33
C ASP A 65 9.98 -5.72 11.03
N VAL A 66 10.02 -5.53 12.36
CA VAL A 66 8.86 -5.06 13.13
C VAL A 66 8.46 -3.64 12.72
N GLN A 67 9.43 -2.73 12.60
CA GLN A 67 9.17 -1.36 12.18
C GLN A 67 8.63 -1.28 10.75
N LEU A 68 9.23 -2.02 9.83
CA LEU A 68 8.76 -2.08 8.44
C LEU A 68 7.35 -2.65 8.37
N ARG A 69 7.06 -3.68 9.15
CA ARG A 69 5.72 -4.27 9.24
C ARG A 69 4.68 -3.25 9.70
N GLN A 70 5.01 -2.41 10.68
CA GLN A 70 4.11 -1.37 11.17
C GLN A 70 3.70 -0.39 10.07
N VAL A 71 4.66 0.02 9.23
CA VAL A 71 4.38 0.88 8.05
C VAL A 71 3.46 0.15 7.07
N TYR A 72 3.77 -1.10 6.75
CA TYR A 72 3.00 -1.88 5.78
C TYR A 72 1.62 -2.28 6.26
N GLU A 73 1.41 -2.46 7.55
CA GLU A 73 0.07 -2.68 8.11
C GLU A 73 -0.88 -1.54 7.73
N ARG A 74 -0.42 -0.30 7.86
CA ARG A 74 -1.22 0.85 7.46
C ARG A 74 -1.37 0.95 5.95
N LEU A 75 -0.32 0.71 5.20
CA LEU A 75 -0.35 0.73 3.73
C LEU A 75 -1.33 -0.31 3.18
N VAL A 76 -1.27 -1.53 3.66
CA VAL A 76 -2.18 -2.62 3.27
C VAL A 76 -3.63 -2.27 3.64
N ASP A 77 -3.85 -1.67 4.81
CA ASP A 77 -5.17 -1.23 5.23
C ASP A 77 -5.76 -0.16 4.30
N VAL A 78 -4.96 0.83 3.92
CA VAL A 78 -5.37 1.88 2.96
C VAL A 78 -5.71 1.25 1.59
N MET A 79 -4.89 0.31 1.12
CA MET A 79 -5.14 -0.38 -0.16
C MET A 79 -6.41 -1.21 -0.14
N ARG A 80 -6.74 -1.82 1.00
CA ARG A 80 -8.00 -2.54 1.19
C ARG A 80 -9.19 -1.60 1.13
N GLN A 81 -9.07 -0.40 1.71
CA GLN A 81 -10.09 0.65 1.62
C GLN A 81 -10.34 1.06 0.16
N ILE A 82 -9.29 1.22 -0.63
CA ILE A 82 -9.38 1.52 -2.07
C ILE A 82 -10.20 0.43 -2.79
N GLN A 83 -9.94 -0.84 -2.50
CA GLN A 83 -10.70 -1.94 -3.10
C GLN A 83 -12.17 -1.91 -2.69
N ARG A 84 -12.48 -1.56 -1.44
CA ARG A 84 -13.87 -1.40 -0.98
C ARG A 84 -14.60 -0.29 -1.72
N GLU A 85 -13.94 0.83 -1.98
CA GLU A 85 -14.51 1.93 -2.74
C GLU A 85 -14.85 1.51 -4.17
N GLU A 86 -13.99 0.72 -4.81
CA GLU A 86 -14.26 0.16 -6.14
C GLU A 86 -15.44 -0.82 -6.15
N MET A 87 -15.69 -1.52 -5.03
CA MET A 87 -16.78 -2.47 -4.89
C MET A 87 -18.05 -1.84 -4.34
N ALA A 88 -18.00 -0.59 -3.88
CA ALA A 88 -19.18 0.09 -3.36
C ALA A 88 -20.23 0.26 -4.46
N PRO A 89 -21.54 0.05 -4.16
CA PRO A 89 -22.59 0.33 -5.14
C PRO A 89 -22.56 1.81 -5.50
N GLU A 90 -22.80 2.11 -6.79
CA GLU A 90 -22.93 3.49 -7.23
C GLU A 90 -24.09 4.13 -6.48
N VAL A 91 -23.78 5.23 -5.80
CA VAL A 91 -24.81 6.06 -5.19
C VAL A 91 -25.36 6.94 -6.28
N GLU A 92 -26.57 6.66 -6.73
CA GLU A 92 -27.27 7.57 -7.62
C GLU A 92 -27.55 8.86 -6.85
N ASN A 93 -26.94 9.92 -7.28
CA ASN A 93 -27.32 11.26 -6.80
C ASN A 93 -28.57 11.68 -7.53
N ASP A 94 -29.63 11.71 -6.79
CA ASP A 94 -30.86 12.29 -7.28
C ASP A 94 -30.72 13.82 -7.44
#